data_b9dd65e7c43ea8c7e5d4f487552ba550
#
_entry.id   b9dd65e7c43ea8c7e5d4f487552ba550
#
_cell.length_a   1.000
_cell.length_b   1.000
_cell.length_c   1.000
_cell.angle_alpha   90.00
_cell.angle_beta   90.00
_cell.angle_gamma   90.00
#
_symmetry.space_group_name_H-M   'P 1'
#
loop_
_entity.id
_entity.type
_entity.pdbx_description
1 polymer ?
#
loop_
_entity_poly.entity_id
_entity_poly.type
_entity_poly.pdbx_seq_one_letter_code
_entity_poly.pdbx_strand_id
1 'polypeptide(L)'
;MTELLTSHDGLATRLRTARGEMPAKQLAETLDWHQSKVSRIEGGKQLPTGDELALWAAATGASDLQLEQWRAMLAEAQQLRTNFDRRFRDGQQPVQTAYNQLIESCTTFRFAEMVWIPRFLQTPDYTRAVLQLLHAKYGSVDDVAEAVATRQASVRYLYEPGRQFEFILHEGILRSGWPTPEIMQGQLTLLQAAIGLPNVRLGIYPLGQRVGQPMTGSFELYGDTCYVDIVIDDEKRTLAEEVAKFNKEMDSLWESAVEGDSARAIISDAMQQHRSA
;
A
#
# COMPACT_ATOMS: atom_id res chain seq x y z
N MET A 1 -3.05 9.86 1.08
CA MET A 1 -2.95 11.30 1.44
C MET A 1 -4.21 11.78 2.13
N THR A 2 -5.38 11.76 1.47
CA THR A 2 -6.63 12.26 2.07
C THR A 2 -6.93 11.61 3.41
N GLU A 3 -6.86 10.28 3.53
CA GLU A 3 -7.10 9.55 4.78
C GLU A 3 -6.08 9.89 5.88
N LEU A 4 -4.79 10.01 5.54
CA LEU A 4 -3.77 10.45 6.50
C LEU A 4 -4.06 11.85 7.02
N LEU A 5 -4.43 12.78 6.14
CA LEU A 5 -4.75 14.17 6.50
C LEU A 5 -6.06 14.27 7.30
N THR A 6 -7.03 13.40 7.06
CA THR A 6 -8.35 13.36 7.72
C THR A 6 -8.45 12.34 8.85
N SER A 7 -7.38 11.60 9.16
CA SER A 7 -7.32 10.73 10.35
C SER A 7 -7.58 11.55 11.63
N HIS A 8 -7.86 10.88 12.74
CA HIS A 8 -8.14 11.53 14.04
C HIS A 8 -7.04 12.55 14.41
N ASP A 9 -5.78 12.24 14.11
CA ASP A 9 -4.62 13.10 14.36
C ASP A 9 -4.09 13.84 13.13
N GLY A 10 -4.74 13.72 11.97
CA GLY A 10 -4.29 14.31 10.71
C GLY A 10 -4.39 15.83 10.66
N LEU A 11 -3.55 16.46 9.83
CA LEU A 11 -3.49 17.94 9.70
C LEU A 11 -4.86 18.55 9.38
N ALA A 12 -5.60 17.99 8.42
CA ALA A 12 -6.92 18.50 8.04
C ALA A 12 -7.92 18.46 9.20
N THR A 13 -7.90 17.39 9.99
CA THR A 13 -8.73 17.24 11.19
C THR A 13 -8.35 18.27 12.26
N ARG A 14 -7.06 18.47 12.50
CA ARG A 14 -6.58 19.47 13.47
C ARG A 14 -6.95 20.90 13.07
N LEU A 15 -6.85 21.24 11.78
CA LEU A 15 -7.25 22.55 11.26
C LEU A 15 -8.77 22.76 11.41
N ARG A 16 -9.57 21.72 11.11
CA ARG A 16 -11.02 21.75 11.32
C ARG A 16 -11.38 21.90 12.80
N THR A 17 -10.70 21.18 13.68
CA THR A 17 -10.90 21.27 15.15
C THR A 17 -10.54 22.67 15.65
N ALA A 18 -9.46 23.28 15.18
CA ALA A 18 -9.08 24.64 15.55
C ALA A 18 -10.09 25.70 15.08
N ARG A 19 -10.75 25.49 13.95
CA ARG A 19 -11.87 26.33 13.51
C ARG A 19 -13.08 26.25 14.47
N GLY A 20 -13.25 25.13 15.14
CA GLY A 20 -14.33 24.93 16.09
C GLY A 20 -15.73 25.11 15.47
N GLU A 21 -16.58 25.89 16.13
CA GLU A 21 -17.96 26.17 15.69
C GLU A 21 -18.05 27.25 14.61
N MET A 22 -16.95 27.97 14.30
CA MET A 22 -16.95 28.98 13.25
C MET A 22 -17.34 28.36 11.90
N PRO A 23 -18.34 28.89 11.18
CA PRO A 23 -18.67 28.37 9.84
C PRO A 23 -17.50 28.47 8.86
N ALA A 24 -17.29 27.44 8.02
CA ALA A 24 -16.23 27.45 7.01
C ALA A 24 -16.30 28.65 6.05
N LYS A 25 -17.51 29.17 5.80
CA LYS A 25 -17.72 30.39 5.03
C LYS A 25 -17.15 31.61 5.74
N GLN A 26 -17.38 31.75 7.05
CA GLN A 26 -16.87 32.86 7.85
C GLN A 26 -15.35 32.83 7.94
N LEU A 27 -14.74 31.65 8.12
CA LEU A 27 -13.29 31.52 8.08
C LEU A 27 -12.72 31.92 6.71
N ALA A 28 -13.36 31.50 5.63
CA ALA A 28 -12.96 31.85 4.28
C ALA A 28 -13.01 33.39 4.06
N GLU A 29 -14.07 34.06 4.52
CA GLU A 29 -14.20 35.54 4.49
C GLU A 29 -13.08 36.21 5.30
N THR A 30 -12.77 35.68 6.49
CA THR A 30 -11.67 36.23 7.35
C THR A 30 -10.30 36.10 6.69
N LEU A 31 -10.09 35.00 5.91
CA LEU A 31 -8.82 34.72 5.24
C LEU A 31 -8.73 35.33 3.83
N ASP A 32 -9.76 36.01 3.36
CA ASP A 32 -9.90 36.43 1.96
C ASP A 32 -9.74 35.27 0.96
N TRP A 33 -10.37 34.12 1.30
CA TRP A 33 -10.34 32.90 0.50
C TRP A 33 -11.73 32.54 0.00
N HIS A 34 -11.75 31.73 -1.07
CA HIS A 34 -13.00 31.10 -1.49
C HIS A 34 -13.35 29.93 -0.54
N GLN A 35 -14.64 29.81 -0.15
CA GLN A 35 -15.10 28.75 0.77
C GLN A 35 -14.69 27.33 0.33
N SER A 36 -14.66 27.08 -1.00
CA SER A 36 -14.25 25.78 -1.54
C SER A 36 -12.79 25.42 -1.21
N LYS A 37 -11.91 26.43 -0.97
CA LYS A 37 -10.52 26.18 -0.57
C LYS A 37 -10.46 25.67 0.86
N VAL A 38 -11.18 26.31 1.78
CA VAL A 38 -11.31 25.84 3.18
C VAL A 38 -11.83 24.41 3.20
N SER A 39 -12.91 24.14 2.46
CA SER A 39 -13.50 22.79 2.36
C SER A 39 -12.54 21.74 1.79
N ARG A 40 -11.71 22.08 0.79
CA ARG A 40 -10.70 21.15 0.24
C ARG A 40 -9.58 20.87 1.22
N ILE A 41 -9.13 21.89 1.98
CA ILE A 41 -8.09 21.72 3.01
C ILE A 41 -8.62 20.83 4.14
N GLU A 42 -9.80 21.13 4.69
CA GLU A 42 -10.41 20.35 5.77
C GLU A 42 -10.84 18.93 5.32
N GLY A 43 -11.07 18.72 4.04
CA GLY A 43 -11.32 17.42 3.43
C GLY A 43 -10.06 16.67 3.01
N GLY A 44 -8.86 17.17 3.31
CA GLY A 44 -7.60 16.55 2.94
C GLY A 44 -7.33 16.46 1.42
N LYS A 45 -8.12 17.20 0.62
CA LYS A 45 -8.00 17.22 -0.85
C LYS A 45 -6.98 18.24 -1.36
N GLN A 46 -6.54 19.15 -0.50
CA GLN A 46 -5.54 20.17 -0.78
C GLN A 46 -4.68 20.39 0.45
N LEU A 47 -3.36 20.42 0.28
CA LEU A 47 -2.44 20.87 1.33
C LEU A 47 -2.39 22.40 1.37
N PRO A 48 -2.43 23.02 2.55
CA PRO A 48 -2.14 24.44 2.70
C PRO A 48 -0.64 24.71 2.47
N THR A 49 -0.28 25.97 2.22
CA THR A 49 1.11 26.42 2.31
C THR A 49 1.48 26.77 3.76
N GLY A 50 2.78 26.97 4.04
CA GLY A 50 3.23 27.42 5.36
C GLY A 50 2.65 28.78 5.78
N ASP A 51 2.50 29.72 4.82
CA ASP A 51 1.88 31.02 5.06
C ASP A 51 0.38 30.89 5.30
N GLU A 52 -0.29 30.00 4.58
CA GLU A 52 -1.71 29.72 4.76
C GLU A 52 -1.99 29.09 6.14
N LEU A 53 -1.08 28.26 6.67
CA LEU A 53 -1.17 27.76 8.06
C LEU A 53 -1.05 28.88 9.09
N ALA A 54 -0.14 29.84 8.87
CA ALA A 54 0.00 30.99 9.75
C ALA A 54 -1.26 31.86 9.76
N LEU A 55 -1.84 32.12 8.59
CA LEU A 55 -3.11 32.83 8.46
C LEU A 55 -4.27 32.09 9.14
N TRP A 56 -4.33 30.76 8.97
CA TRP A 56 -5.33 29.92 9.64
C TRP A 56 -5.19 29.96 11.15
N ALA A 57 -3.95 29.87 11.68
CA ALA A 57 -3.68 29.95 13.11
C ALA A 57 -4.11 31.32 13.69
N ALA A 58 -3.78 32.41 13.01
CA ALA A 58 -4.20 33.74 13.41
C ALA A 58 -5.73 33.90 13.44
N ALA A 59 -6.43 33.39 12.42
CA ALA A 59 -7.88 33.48 12.29
C ALA A 59 -8.63 32.63 13.33
N THR A 60 -8.01 31.54 13.80
CA THR A 60 -8.64 30.59 14.75
C THR A 60 -8.13 30.76 16.18
N GLY A 61 -7.18 31.64 16.43
CA GLY A 61 -6.58 31.83 17.75
C GLY A 61 -5.70 30.68 18.22
N ALA A 62 -5.15 29.90 17.28
CA ALA A 62 -4.24 28.81 17.60
C ALA A 62 -2.92 29.36 18.19
N SER A 63 -2.35 28.63 19.14
CA SER A 63 -1.08 28.99 19.76
C SER A 63 0.11 28.75 18.82
N ASP A 64 1.25 29.44 19.11
CA ASP A 64 2.50 29.23 18.37
C ASP A 64 2.92 27.74 18.37
N LEU A 65 2.71 27.04 19.49
CA LEU A 65 3.01 25.61 19.58
C LEU A 65 2.14 24.78 18.62
N GLN A 66 0.86 25.10 18.49
CA GLN A 66 -0.02 24.43 17.53
C GLN A 66 0.39 24.72 16.09
N LEU A 67 0.76 25.95 15.78
CA LEU A 67 1.25 26.33 14.45
C LEU A 67 2.53 25.56 14.08
N GLU A 68 3.48 25.43 15.02
CA GLU A 68 4.69 24.64 14.78
C GLU A 68 4.39 23.16 14.57
N GLN A 69 3.46 22.59 15.32
CA GLN A 69 2.99 21.22 15.10
C GLN A 69 2.37 21.06 13.70
N TRP A 70 1.53 22.00 13.26
CA TRP A 70 0.93 21.96 11.92
C TRP A 70 1.97 22.12 10.81
N ARG A 71 3.01 22.95 11.02
CA ARG A 71 4.14 23.07 10.08
C ARG A 71 4.93 21.79 9.97
N ALA A 72 5.19 21.11 11.08
CA ALA A 72 5.85 19.79 11.07
C ALA A 72 5.02 18.74 10.29
N MET A 73 3.72 18.68 10.56
CA MET A 73 2.80 17.78 9.84
C MET A 73 2.68 18.12 8.35
N LEU A 74 2.69 19.41 7.99
CA LEU A 74 2.71 19.84 6.60
C LEU A 74 4.00 19.41 5.89
N ALA A 75 5.15 19.60 6.54
CA ALA A 75 6.45 19.21 5.99
C ALA A 75 6.51 17.70 5.75
N GLU A 76 6.02 16.90 6.69
CA GLU A 76 5.90 15.45 6.56
C GLU A 76 4.99 15.06 5.37
N ALA A 77 3.80 15.63 5.28
CA ALA A 77 2.87 15.38 4.18
C ALA A 77 3.44 15.83 2.82
N GLN A 78 4.17 16.95 2.76
CA GLN A 78 4.85 17.40 1.56
C GLN A 78 6.00 16.48 1.16
N GLN A 79 6.76 15.99 2.13
CA GLN A 79 7.85 15.04 1.88
C GLN A 79 7.34 13.71 1.34
N LEU A 80 6.27 13.17 1.94
CA LEU A 80 5.59 11.97 1.44
C LEU A 80 5.11 12.18 -0.01
N ARG A 81 4.43 13.28 -0.30
CA ARG A 81 3.98 13.61 -1.65
C ARG A 81 5.14 13.77 -2.64
N THR A 82 6.22 14.45 -2.24
CA THR A 82 7.40 14.66 -3.11
C THR A 82 8.10 13.35 -3.41
N ASN A 83 8.22 12.46 -2.43
CA ASN A 83 8.84 11.15 -2.64
C ASN A 83 8.01 10.31 -3.61
N PHE A 84 6.68 10.32 -3.44
CA PHE A 84 5.77 9.62 -4.32
C PHE A 84 5.79 10.17 -5.76
N ASP A 85 5.59 11.50 -5.93
CA ASP A 85 5.63 12.15 -7.25
C ASP A 85 7.00 11.95 -7.92
N ARG A 86 8.08 11.92 -7.15
CA ARG A 86 9.44 11.65 -7.64
C ARG A 86 9.59 10.20 -8.09
N ARG A 87 9.07 9.24 -7.30
CA ARG A 87 9.18 7.80 -7.58
C ARG A 87 8.52 7.41 -8.91
N PHE A 88 7.37 8.02 -9.23
CA PHE A 88 6.60 7.72 -10.44
C PHE A 88 6.76 8.77 -11.55
N ARG A 89 7.52 9.85 -11.34
CA ARG A 89 7.71 10.92 -12.33
C ARG A 89 8.25 10.41 -13.65
N ASP A 90 9.24 9.53 -13.59
CA ASP A 90 9.95 8.99 -14.74
C ASP A 90 9.32 7.68 -15.26
N GLY A 91 8.11 7.36 -14.82
CA GLY A 91 7.36 6.16 -15.16
C GLY A 91 7.44 5.07 -14.08
N GLN A 92 6.86 3.93 -14.39
CA GLN A 92 6.80 2.77 -13.50
C GLN A 92 7.96 1.79 -13.73
N GLN A 93 8.47 1.73 -14.93
CA GLN A 93 9.57 0.81 -15.29
C GLN A 93 10.84 1.04 -14.42
N PRO A 94 11.29 2.29 -14.14
CA PRO A 94 12.41 2.52 -13.22
C PRO A 94 12.14 2.00 -11.80
N VAL A 95 10.90 2.10 -11.32
CA VAL A 95 10.50 1.55 -10.02
C VAL A 95 10.66 0.03 -10.00
N GLN A 96 10.19 -0.66 -11.06
CA GLN A 96 10.35 -2.11 -11.18
C GLN A 96 11.83 -2.53 -11.27
N THR A 97 12.64 -1.74 -11.95
CA THR A 97 14.09 -1.96 -12.04
C THR A 97 14.77 -1.88 -10.68
N ALA A 98 14.40 -0.87 -9.86
CA ALA A 98 14.94 -0.73 -8.51
C ALA A 98 14.57 -1.93 -7.61
N TYR A 99 13.31 -2.43 -7.72
CA TYR A 99 12.92 -3.65 -7.02
C TYR A 99 13.71 -4.88 -7.50
N ASN A 100 13.95 -5.03 -8.80
CA ASN A 100 14.73 -6.14 -9.32
C ASN A 100 16.18 -6.12 -8.79
N GLN A 101 16.80 -4.95 -8.67
CA GLN A 101 18.13 -4.79 -8.06
C GLN A 101 18.12 -5.20 -6.58
N LEU A 102 17.09 -4.82 -5.82
CA LEU A 102 16.92 -5.26 -4.43
C LEU A 102 16.77 -6.79 -4.35
N ILE A 103 15.92 -7.37 -5.19
CA ILE A 103 15.67 -8.82 -5.24
C ILE A 103 16.97 -9.59 -5.55
N GLU A 104 17.80 -9.08 -6.46
CA GLU A 104 19.09 -9.70 -6.81
C GLU A 104 20.01 -9.86 -5.60
N SER A 105 19.97 -8.90 -4.67
CA SER A 105 20.80 -8.91 -3.45
C SER A 105 20.27 -9.77 -2.31
N CYS A 106 19.03 -10.31 -2.42
CA CYS A 106 18.35 -11.01 -1.33
C CYS A 106 18.17 -12.49 -1.63
N THR A 107 18.19 -13.31 -0.58
CA THR A 107 17.93 -14.76 -0.65
C THR A 107 16.66 -15.16 0.10
N THR A 108 16.12 -14.30 0.96
CA THR A 108 14.91 -14.56 1.75
C THR A 108 13.87 -13.48 1.52
N PHE A 109 12.62 -13.91 1.33
CA PHE A 109 11.47 -13.06 1.02
C PHE A 109 10.28 -13.50 1.86
N ARG A 110 9.68 -12.59 2.62
CA ARG A 110 8.54 -12.87 3.49
C ARG A 110 7.49 -11.78 3.31
N PHE A 111 6.36 -12.09 2.71
CA PHE A 111 5.33 -11.14 2.33
C PHE A 111 4.00 -11.48 2.99
N ALA A 112 3.41 -10.51 3.64
CA ALA A 112 2.05 -10.56 4.18
C ALA A 112 1.20 -9.54 3.45
N GLU A 113 0.17 -10.01 2.71
CA GLU A 113 -0.57 -9.17 1.76
C GLU A 113 -2.08 -9.21 2.01
N MET A 114 -2.69 -8.01 2.02
CA MET A 114 -4.14 -7.83 2.18
C MET A 114 -4.83 -7.28 0.93
N VAL A 115 -4.08 -6.68 0.00
CA VAL A 115 -4.64 -5.91 -1.12
C VAL A 115 -4.24 -6.49 -2.47
N TRP A 116 -2.95 -6.84 -2.61
CA TRP A 116 -2.37 -7.27 -3.88
C TRP A 116 -1.86 -8.70 -3.80
N ILE A 117 -1.87 -9.40 -4.93
CA ILE A 117 -1.06 -10.62 -5.06
C ILE A 117 0.42 -10.19 -5.10
N PRO A 118 1.31 -10.83 -4.33
CA PRO A 118 2.75 -10.54 -4.34
C PRO A 118 3.35 -10.59 -5.74
N ARG A 119 4.27 -9.68 -6.04
CA ARG A 119 4.87 -9.51 -7.37
C ARG A 119 5.42 -10.80 -7.99
N PHE A 120 5.98 -11.70 -7.20
CA PHE A 120 6.52 -12.98 -7.67
C PHE A 120 5.44 -13.97 -8.09
N LEU A 121 4.22 -13.80 -7.60
CA LEU A 121 3.08 -14.67 -7.85
C LEU A 121 2.08 -14.05 -8.83
N GLN A 122 2.40 -12.93 -9.46
CA GLN A 122 1.51 -12.27 -10.43
C GLN A 122 1.66 -12.87 -11.83
N THR A 123 0.51 -13.11 -12.48
CA THR A 123 0.48 -13.33 -13.94
C THR A 123 0.77 -12.01 -14.68
N PRO A 124 1.21 -12.06 -15.95
CA PRO A 124 1.40 -10.85 -16.76
C PRO A 124 0.15 -9.98 -16.85
N ASP A 125 -1.04 -10.58 -16.96
CA ASP A 125 -2.29 -9.83 -17.08
C ASP A 125 -2.70 -9.18 -15.76
N TYR A 126 -2.51 -9.86 -14.62
CA TYR A 126 -2.72 -9.25 -13.30
C TYR A 126 -1.72 -8.10 -13.07
N THR A 127 -0.45 -8.32 -13.40
CA THR A 127 0.59 -7.26 -13.33
C THR A 127 0.20 -6.05 -14.16
N ARG A 128 -0.27 -6.27 -15.41
CA ARG A 128 -0.72 -5.18 -16.29
C ARG A 128 -1.87 -4.42 -15.67
N ALA A 129 -2.88 -5.11 -15.13
CA ALA A 129 -4.01 -4.46 -14.49
C ALA A 129 -3.60 -3.58 -13.30
N VAL A 130 -2.69 -4.08 -12.44
CA VAL A 130 -2.13 -3.29 -11.32
C VAL A 130 -1.42 -2.04 -11.83
N LEU A 131 -0.52 -2.18 -12.80
CA LEU A 131 0.27 -1.05 -13.30
C LEU A 131 -0.57 -0.04 -14.07
N GLN A 132 -1.59 -0.48 -14.81
CA GLN A 132 -2.56 0.40 -15.45
C GLN A 132 -3.37 1.20 -14.42
N LEU A 133 -3.82 0.55 -13.34
CA LEU A 133 -4.52 1.25 -12.25
C LEU A 133 -3.63 2.33 -11.61
N LEU A 134 -2.36 2.00 -11.34
CA LEU A 134 -1.41 2.94 -10.77
C LEU A 134 -1.11 4.09 -11.74
N HIS A 135 -0.94 3.79 -13.04
CA HIS A 135 -0.76 4.81 -14.08
C HIS A 135 -1.97 5.76 -14.13
N ALA A 136 -3.19 5.22 -14.19
CA ALA A 136 -4.42 6.02 -14.24
C ALA A 136 -4.61 6.88 -12.96
N LYS A 137 -4.21 6.34 -11.80
CA LYS A 137 -4.35 7.03 -10.51
C LYS A 137 -3.33 8.16 -10.33
N TYR A 138 -2.13 8.01 -10.85
CA TYR A 138 -1.01 8.90 -10.53
C TYR A 138 -0.49 9.71 -11.72
N GLY A 139 -0.97 9.45 -12.95
CA GLY A 139 -0.64 10.23 -14.13
C GLY A 139 0.86 10.19 -14.50
N SER A 140 1.51 9.05 -14.29
CA SER A 140 2.91 8.83 -14.70
C SER A 140 3.09 8.77 -16.20
N VAL A 141 4.33 8.70 -16.69
CA VAL A 141 4.64 8.35 -18.09
C VAL A 141 3.99 6.98 -18.40
N ASP A 142 3.44 6.83 -19.60
CA ASP A 142 2.86 5.55 -20.05
C ASP A 142 3.97 4.61 -20.53
N ASP A 143 4.50 3.88 -19.57
CA ASP A 143 5.52 2.84 -19.74
C ASP A 143 5.06 1.48 -19.17
N VAL A 144 3.72 1.28 -19.11
CA VAL A 144 3.12 0.10 -18.49
C VAL A 144 3.63 -1.20 -19.13
N ALA A 145 3.82 -1.26 -20.45
CA ALA A 145 4.27 -2.47 -21.11
C ALA A 145 5.71 -2.86 -20.69
N GLU A 146 6.61 -1.91 -20.62
CA GLU A 146 7.99 -2.07 -20.18
C GLU A 146 8.06 -2.40 -18.69
N ALA A 147 7.23 -1.75 -17.88
CA ALA A 147 7.11 -2.03 -16.45
C ALA A 147 6.61 -3.45 -16.18
N VAL A 148 5.62 -3.94 -16.95
CA VAL A 148 5.15 -5.35 -16.89
C VAL A 148 6.30 -6.29 -17.20
N ALA A 149 7.01 -6.09 -18.31
CA ALA A 149 8.13 -6.94 -18.70
C ALA A 149 9.23 -6.94 -17.62
N THR A 150 9.55 -5.79 -17.07
CA THR A 150 10.54 -5.64 -15.99
C THR A 150 10.12 -6.35 -14.73
N ARG A 151 8.84 -6.23 -14.30
CA ARG A 151 8.33 -6.95 -13.11
C ARG A 151 8.31 -8.45 -13.34
N GLN A 152 7.85 -8.92 -14.50
CA GLN A 152 7.80 -10.34 -14.84
C GLN A 152 9.19 -10.99 -14.93
N ALA A 153 10.22 -10.24 -15.27
CA ALA A 153 11.60 -10.74 -15.24
C ALA A 153 12.05 -11.22 -13.85
N SER A 154 11.45 -10.71 -12.77
CA SER A 154 11.74 -11.15 -11.40
C SER A 154 11.09 -12.48 -11.00
N VAL A 155 10.07 -12.95 -11.73
CA VAL A 155 9.39 -14.22 -11.43
C VAL A 155 10.35 -15.42 -11.54
N ARG A 156 11.39 -15.32 -12.39
CA ARG A 156 12.44 -16.35 -12.50
C ARG A 156 13.08 -16.72 -11.16
N TYR A 157 13.18 -15.74 -10.24
CA TYR A 157 13.81 -15.95 -8.93
C TYR A 157 13.07 -16.96 -8.04
N LEU A 158 11.76 -17.21 -8.27
CA LEU A 158 11.03 -18.29 -7.62
C LEU A 158 11.63 -19.67 -7.92
N TYR A 159 12.34 -19.82 -9.04
CA TYR A 159 12.89 -21.10 -9.51
C TYR A 159 14.40 -21.19 -9.32
N GLU A 160 15.03 -20.13 -8.76
CA GLU A 160 16.47 -20.13 -8.51
C GLU A 160 16.81 -20.87 -7.20
N PRO A 161 17.77 -21.82 -7.23
CA PRO A 161 18.23 -22.49 -6.02
C PRO A 161 18.77 -21.51 -4.97
N GLY A 162 18.55 -21.82 -3.68
CA GLY A 162 19.10 -21.04 -2.57
C GLY A 162 18.27 -19.82 -2.17
N ARG A 163 17.15 -19.55 -2.84
CA ARG A 163 16.19 -18.52 -2.44
C ARG A 163 14.99 -19.13 -1.73
N GLN A 164 14.49 -18.47 -0.68
CA GLN A 164 13.35 -18.92 0.12
C GLN A 164 12.26 -17.84 0.11
N PHE A 165 11.02 -18.28 -0.12
CA PHE A 165 9.87 -17.40 -0.20
C PHE A 165 8.77 -17.85 0.76
N GLU A 166 8.27 -16.90 1.55
CA GLU A 166 7.08 -17.08 2.39
C GLU A 166 6.05 -16.04 2.00
N PHE A 167 4.83 -16.49 1.70
CA PHE A 167 3.72 -15.63 1.33
C PHE A 167 2.51 -15.94 2.19
N ILE A 168 1.95 -14.94 2.86
CA ILE A 168 0.64 -15.01 3.49
C ILE A 168 -0.28 -14.05 2.74
N LEU A 169 -1.35 -14.58 2.16
CA LEU A 169 -2.35 -13.81 1.43
C LEU A 169 -3.66 -13.80 2.21
N HIS A 170 -4.20 -12.62 2.47
CA HIS A 170 -5.54 -12.51 3.03
C HIS A 170 -6.57 -13.03 2.01
N GLU A 171 -7.50 -13.89 2.44
CA GLU A 171 -8.49 -14.53 1.55
C GLU A 171 -9.31 -13.51 0.76
N GLY A 172 -9.51 -12.30 1.30
CA GLY A 172 -10.22 -11.22 0.60
C GLY A 172 -9.63 -10.85 -0.75
N ILE A 173 -8.31 -11.00 -0.95
CA ILE A 173 -7.66 -10.76 -2.24
C ILE A 173 -8.18 -11.74 -3.30
N LEU A 174 -8.33 -13.01 -2.92
CA LEU A 174 -8.73 -14.08 -3.83
C LEU A 174 -10.18 -13.92 -4.30
N ARG A 175 -11.01 -13.28 -3.48
CA ARG A 175 -12.44 -13.05 -3.71
C ARG A 175 -12.76 -11.66 -4.24
N SER A 176 -11.74 -10.82 -4.44
CA SER A 176 -11.92 -9.49 -5.00
C SER A 176 -12.53 -9.53 -6.41
N GLY A 177 -13.50 -8.67 -6.69
CA GLY A 177 -14.08 -8.50 -8.03
C GLY A 177 -13.16 -7.73 -9.00
N TRP A 178 -11.93 -7.42 -8.58
CA TRP A 178 -10.92 -6.73 -9.38
C TRP A 178 -9.67 -7.62 -9.53
N PRO A 179 -9.01 -7.63 -10.73
CA PRO A 179 -9.26 -6.81 -11.92
C PRO A 179 -10.52 -7.21 -12.72
N THR A 180 -10.60 -8.43 -13.22
CA THR A 180 -11.77 -9.06 -13.85
C THR A 180 -11.80 -10.53 -13.50
N PRO A 181 -12.96 -11.22 -13.58
CA PRO A 181 -13.06 -12.64 -13.32
C PRO A 181 -12.08 -13.49 -14.16
N GLU A 182 -11.87 -13.14 -15.43
CA GLU A 182 -10.99 -13.89 -16.34
C GLU A 182 -9.52 -13.78 -15.89
N ILE A 183 -9.08 -12.56 -15.54
CA ILE A 183 -7.72 -12.33 -15.04
C ILE A 183 -7.54 -13.07 -13.71
N MET A 184 -8.53 -13.01 -12.81
CA MET A 184 -8.48 -13.71 -11.53
C MET A 184 -8.46 -15.24 -11.69
N GLN A 185 -9.14 -15.82 -12.66
CA GLN A 185 -9.05 -17.26 -12.95
C GLN A 185 -7.61 -17.69 -13.27
N GLY A 186 -6.95 -16.94 -14.17
CA GLY A 186 -5.54 -17.19 -14.51
C GLY A 186 -4.62 -17.01 -13.31
N GLN A 187 -4.86 -15.96 -12.53
CA GLN A 187 -4.09 -15.62 -11.35
C GLN A 187 -4.23 -16.68 -10.24
N LEU A 188 -5.43 -17.16 -9.95
CA LEU A 188 -5.68 -18.19 -8.95
C LEU A 188 -5.12 -19.55 -9.37
N THR A 189 -5.11 -19.85 -10.67
CA THR A 189 -4.45 -21.04 -11.22
C THR A 189 -2.95 -21.01 -10.93
N LEU A 190 -2.29 -19.87 -11.11
CA LEU A 190 -0.87 -19.70 -10.78
C LEU A 190 -0.60 -19.89 -9.28
N LEU A 191 -1.47 -19.37 -8.40
CA LEU A 191 -1.33 -19.55 -6.95
C LEU A 191 -1.44 -21.03 -6.56
N GLN A 192 -2.36 -21.81 -7.16
CA GLN A 192 -2.44 -23.24 -6.93
C GLN A 192 -1.17 -23.98 -7.35
N ALA A 193 -0.57 -23.57 -8.47
CA ALA A 193 0.69 -24.16 -8.94
C ALA A 193 1.88 -23.79 -8.04
N ALA A 194 1.88 -22.60 -7.46
CA ALA A 194 2.92 -22.16 -6.54
C ALA A 194 2.93 -22.96 -5.22
N ILE A 195 1.77 -23.46 -4.78
CA ILE A 195 1.70 -24.39 -3.63
C ILE A 195 2.32 -25.74 -4.04
N GLY A 196 3.51 -25.99 -3.56
CA GLY A 196 4.25 -27.24 -3.86
C GLY A 196 5.62 -26.99 -4.48
N LEU A 197 5.96 -25.75 -4.78
CA LEU A 197 7.35 -25.39 -5.05
C LEU A 197 8.19 -25.57 -3.78
N PRO A 198 9.36 -26.23 -3.86
CA PRO A 198 10.10 -26.68 -2.67
C PRO A 198 10.67 -25.52 -1.82
N ASN A 199 10.79 -24.34 -2.43
CA ASN A 199 11.32 -23.13 -1.80
C ASN A 199 10.25 -22.05 -1.57
N VAL A 200 8.96 -22.39 -1.76
CA VAL A 200 7.82 -21.49 -1.58
C VAL A 200 6.92 -22.05 -0.48
N ARG A 201 6.73 -21.27 0.57
CA ARG A 201 5.71 -21.48 1.57
C ARG A 201 4.57 -20.47 1.30
N LEU A 202 3.40 -20.96 0.93
CA LEU A 202 2.23 -20.14 0.63
C LEU A 202 1.08 -20.51 1.57
N GLY A 203 0.64 -19.52 2.34
CA GLY A 203 -0.50 -19.60 3.24
C GLY A 203 -1.61 -18.63 2.86
N ILE A 204 -2.84 -19.01 3.16
CA ILE A 204 -4.02 -18.14 3.05
C ILE A 204 -4.48 -17.78 4.47
N TYR A 205 -4.58 -16.48 4.74
CA TYR A 205 -5.17 -15.98 5.97
C TYR A 205 -6.69 -15.95 5.82
N PRO A 206 -7.44 -16.85 6.53
CA PRO A 206 -8.81 -17.16 6.17
C PRO A 206 -9.80 -16.08 6.63
N LEU A 207 -10.89 -15.90 5.87
CA LEU A 207 -12.06 -15.13 6.25
C LEU A 207 -13.03 -15.98 7.09
N GLY A 208 -13.73 -15.32 8.03
CA GLY A 208 -14.84 -15.95 8.77
C GLY A 208 -14.44 -17.03 9.76
N GLN A 209 -13.17 -17.28 9.97
CA GLN A 209 -12.65 -18.20 10.96
C GLN A 209 -12.10 -17.44 12.18
N ARG A 210 -12.08 -18.14 13.33
CA ARG A 210 -11.44 -17.57 14.54
C ARG A 210 -9.93 -17.62 14.35
N VAL A 211 -9.29 -16.46 14.38
CA VAL A 211 -7.84 -16.29 14.27
C VAL A 211 -7.25 -15.77 15.57
N GLY A 212 -5.97 -16.00 15.79
CA GLY A 212 -5.28 -15.54 16.99
C GLY A 212 -5.18 -14.02 17.06
N GLN A 213 -4.91 -13.38 15.93
CA GLN A 213 -4.84 -11.92 15.79
C GLN A 213 -5.33 -11.50 14.39
N PRO A 214 -5.88 -10.29 14.20
CA PRO A 214 -6.23 -9.81 12.88
C PRO A 214 -4.97 -9.45 12.09
N MET A 215 -5.00 -9.67 10.78
CA MET A 215 -4.01 -9.08 9.87
C MET A 215 -4.32 -7.60 9.72
N THR A 216 -3.37 -6.71 10.06
CA THR A 216 -3.64 -5.26 10.19
C THR A 216 -3.07 -4.42 9.06
N GLY A 217 -2.30 -5.00 8.16
CA GLY A 217 -1.69 -4.31 7.01
C GLY A 217 -0.84 -5.24 6.16
N SER A 218 -0.41 -4.72 5.01
CA SER A 218 0.52 -5.40 4.11
C SER A 218 1.96 -4.97 4.41
N PHE A 219 2.88 -5.93 4.32
CA PHE A 219 4.31 -5.65 4.34
C PHE A 219 5.10 -6.71 3.55
N GLU A 220 6.24 -6.29 3.04
CA GLU A 220 7.16 -7.12 2.26
C GLU A 220 8.56 -7.05 2.87
N LEU A 221 9.12 -8.18 3.27
CA LEU A 221 10.49 -8.33 3.75
C LEU A 221 11.38 -8.88 2.62
N TYR A 222 12.43 -8.14 2.31
CA TYR A 222 13.49 -8.48 1.38
C TYR A 222 14.79 -8.57 2.18
N GLY A 223 15.15 -9.75 2.71
CA GLY A 223 16.25 -9.89 3.62
C GLY A 223 16.13 -8.95 4.84
N ASP A 224 17.05 -8.00 4.96
CA ASP A 224 17.11 -7.02 6.05
C ASP A 224 16.38 -5.71 5.75
N THR A 225 15.54 -5.68 4.73
CA THR A 225 14.73 -4.52 4.36
C THR A 225 13.25 -4.86 4.40
N CYS A 226 12.45 -4.04 5.06
CA CYS A 226 10.99 -4.13 5.07
C CYS A 226 10.39 -2.95 4.33
N TYR A 227 9.41 -3.23 3.46
CA TYR A 227 8.49 -2.24 2.89
C TYR A 227 7.12 -2.45 3.52
N VAL A 228 6.56 -1.38 4.05
CA VAL A 228 5.20 -1.36 4.61
C VAL A 228 4.33 -0.60 3.63
N ASP A 229 3.28 -1.27 3.14
CA ASP A 229 2.31 -0.64 2.24
C ASP A 229 1.48 0.38 3.03
N ILE A 230 1.68 1.64 2.72
CA ILE A 230 0.82 2.74 3.15
C ILE A 230 0.08 3.29 1.93
N VAL A 231 -1.13 3.77 2.14
CA VAL A 231 -2.12 4.15 1.11
C VAL A 231 -1.56 4.93 -0.10
N ILE A 232 -0.40 5.55 0.04
CA ILE A 232 0.18 6.45 -0.96
C ILE A 232 1.55 6.00 -1.44
N ASP A 233 2.34 5.34 -0.58
CA ASP A 233 3.71 4.92 -0.86
C ASP A 233 4.08 3.73 0.02
N ASP A 234 5.16 3.01 -0.34
CA ASP A 234 5.74 1.98 0.51
C ASP A 234 6.75 2.66 1.45
N GLU A 235 6.58 2.50 2.74
CA GLU A 235 7.53 3.00 3.70
C GLU A 235 8.67 1.99 3.90
N LYS A 236 9.88 2.39 3.53
CA LYS A 236 11.07 1.55 3.67
C LYS A 236 11.60 1.59 5.10
N ARG A 237 11.77 0.41 5.72
CA ARG A 237 12.37 0.20 7.04
C ARG A 237 13.64 -0.64 6.91
N THR A 238 14.73 -0.18 7.50
CA THR A 238 16.04 -0.85 7.45
C THR A 238 16.71 -0.97 8.81
N LEU A 239 16.13 -0.40 9.86
CA LEU A 239 16.64 -0.58 11.22
C LEU A 239 16.39 -2.02 11.66
N ALA A 240 17.43 -2.71 12.09
CA ALA A 240 17.37 -4.12 12.44
C ALA A 240 16.27 -4.44 13.47
N GLU A 241 16.05 -3.56 14.45
CA GLU A 241 15.01 -3.72 15.47
C GLU A 241 13.58 -3.58 14.88
N GLU A 242 13.38 -2.76 13.85
CA GLU A 242 12.10 -2.63 13.16
C GLU A 242 11.83 -3.85 12.28
N VAL A 243 12.83 -4.25 11.48
CA VAL A 243 12.76 -5.46 10.64
C VAL A 243 12.49 -6.71 11.49
N ALA A 244 13.10 -6.80 12.67
CA ALA A 244 12.84 -7.91 13.60
C ALA A 244 11.38 -7.95 14.09
N LYS A 245 10.73 -6.79 14.29
CA LYS A 245 9.30 -6.73 14.65
C LYS A 245 8.42 -7.28 13.53
N PHE A 246 8.69 -6.93 12.25
CA PHE A 246 7.96 -7.47 11.11
C PHE A 246 8.20 -8.96 10.89
N ASN A 247 9.41 -9.46 11.14
CA ASN A 247 9.68 -10.89 11.15
C ASN A 247 8.83 -11.62 12.20
N LYS A 248 8.76 -11.08 13.41
CA LYS A 248 7.93 -11.64 14.49
C LYS A 248 6.43 -11.59 14.14
N GLU A 249 5.99 -10.49 13.51
CA GLU A 249 4.61 -10.36 13.02
C GLU A 249 4.30 -11.45 11.99
N MET A 250 5.19 -11.67 11.02
CA MET A 250 5.04 -12.73 10.04
C MET A 250 4.94 -14.11 10.68
N ASP A 251 5.77 -14.41 11.70
CA ASP A 251 5.73 -15.68 12.45
C ASP A 251 4.38 -15.84 13.15
N SER A 252 3.83 -14.80 13.74
CA SER A 252 2.52 -14.81 14.41
C SER A 252 1.36 -15.00 13.41
N LEU A 253 1.43 -14.40 12.22
CA LEU A 253 0.42 -14.60 11.16
C LEU A 253 0.38 -16.05 10.67
N TRP A 254 1.53 -16.73 10.63
CA TRP A 254 1.61 -18.15 10.29
C TRP A 254 0.83 -19.07 11.24
N GLU A 255 0.62 -18.67 12.50
CA GLU A 255 -0.19 -19.44 13.46
C GLU A 255 -1.66 -19.55 13.05
N SER A 256 -2.13 -18.60 12.23
CA SER A 256 -3.52 -18.52 11.77
C SER A 256 -3.70 -18.81 10.28
N ALA A 257 -2.62 -18.73 9.49
CA ALA A 257 -2.68 -19.02 8.06
C ALA A 257 -2.84 -20.52 7.79
N VAL A 258 -3.62 -20.88 6.79
CA VAL A 258 -3.79 -22.25 6.32
C VAL A 258 -2.92 -22.52 5.09
N GLU A 259 -2.33 -23.71 5.03
CA GLU A 259 -1.37 -24.13 4.01
C GLU A 259 -1.82 -25.42 3.29
N GLY A 260 -1.11 -25.81 2.24
CA GLY A 260 -1.30 -27.08 1.55
C GLY A 260 -2.70 -27.27 0.98
N ASP A 261 -3.34 -28.40 1.27
CA ASP A 261 -4.65 -28.73 0.72
C ASP A 261 -5.76 -27.80 1.22
N SER A 262 -5.67 -27.29 2.46
CA SER A 262 -6.62 -26.30 2.97
C SER A 262 -6.55 -24.98 2.22
N ALA A 263 -5.34 -24.50 1.90
CA ALA A 263 -5.14 -23.31 1.06
C ALA A 263 -5.65 -23.56 -0.37
N ARG A 264 -5.38 -24.73 -0.95
CA ARG A 264 -5.89 -25.13 -2.27
C ARG A 264 -7.42 -25.13 -2.31
N ALA A 265 -8.07 -25.60 -1.26
CA ALA A 265 -9.54 -25.61 -1.17
C ALA A 265 -10.11 -24.20 -1.21
N ILE A 266 -9.54 -23.25 -0.43
CA ILE A 266 -9.96 -21.84 -0.44
C ILE A 266 -9.77 -21.20 -1.82
N ILE A 267 -8.62 -21.45 -2.46
CA ILE A 267 -8.35 -20.93 -3.81
C ILE A 267 -9.35 -21.50 -4.82
N SER A 268 -9.66 -22.80 -4.75
CA SER A 268 -10.63 -23.46 -5.63
C SER A 268 -12.04 -22.89 -5.46
N ASP A 269 -12.45 -22.62 -4.24
CA ASP A 269 -13.74 -22.00 -3.94
C ASP A 269 -13.82 -20.55 -4.49
N ALA A 270 -12.75 -19.77 -4.33
CA ALA A 270 -12.65 -18.44 -4.94
C ALA A 270 -12.72 -18.51 -6.48
N MET A 271 -12.08 -19.51 -7.11
CA MET A 271 -12.19 -19.74 -8.56
C MET A 271 -13.63 -20.05 -9.00
N GLN A 272 -14.39 -20.81 -8.23
CA GLN A 272 -15.81 -21.06 -8.52
C GLN A 272 -16.64 -19.80 -8.42
N GLN A 273 -16.40 -18.95 -7.40
CA GLN A 273 -17.08 -17.67 -7.26
C GLN A 273 -16.86 -16.79 -8.51
N HIS A 274 -15.62 -16.67 -9.01
CA HIS A 274 -15.32 -15.87 -10.21
C HIS A 274 -15.88 -16.45 -11.51
N ARG A 275 -16.24 -17.73 -11.57
CA ARG A 275 -16.94 -18.32 -12.72
C ARG A 275 -18.44 -18.01 -12.73
N SER A 276 -18.98 -17.70 -11.58
CA SER A 276 -20.43 -17.45 -11.39
C SER A 276 -20.78 -15.96 -11.40
N ALA A 277 -19.78 -15.07 -11.43
CA ALA A 277 -19.91 -13.62 -11.45
C ALA A 277 -19.87 -13.09 -12.89
#